data_cad2aac7cbedc5245717c66a6b49b12d
#
_entry.id   cad2aac7cbedc5245717c66a6b49b12d
#
_cell.length_a   1.000
_cell.length_b   1.000
_cell.length_c   1.000
_cell.angle_alpha   90.00
_cell.angle_beta   90.00
_cell.angle_gamma   90.00
#
_symmetry.space_group_name_H-M   'P 1'
#
loop_
_entity.id
_entity.type
_entity.pdbx_description
1 polymer ?
#
loop_
_entity_poly.entity_id
_entity_poly.type
_entity_poly.pdbx_seq_one_letter_code
_entity_poly.pdbx_strand_id
1 'polypeptide(L)'
;MIRALLKKQLLELGAAFVRSSKTGKQRSRVGTFGYALLFTVLMLLVMLSFGSMALPLAVTLVPQGLAWLYFVLMELSALTVSVLASAFTSYGHLFRCRDNQQLLALPIPPDAIFAVRCGGVYLTGLIYLLLAWVPSVVCYALAAPHPGGALLAALPVALALAGGSMVLAVLLGWAVALLNRRARHKSLVTVVGTLLFLAVYYAVFQWVGNAVDALALDAVQAGATAGRAAAPLRLLGLAAVGSVPALLLFLALAAACMVLCGKALAKPYLRLLTLEPGRAKAVYRAKAQKKQPPRRALLRRELLHLGACPMWLLNCALSSLLLPVLGAAALWKAADLRAFTAAYLPESLPMLVCGMVCAIAAMNFITAPSVSLEGGTLWLLQSLPVAPQQVLRVKVELQLLLTLPGAWFCAGCAMAALRIPAGQGLLVLAVLAAFVWLTAQMGLALGLCLPNLHWVSEAAVVKRSAASMLAMFGGWLLAGGVLFLPLILLDYAVPPLAAQTVCLAALLGLDLLLHRWLCTRGAARFAALH
;
A
#
# COMPACT_ATOMS: atom_id res chain seq x y z
N MET A 1 -6.65 -18.91 31.86
CA MET A 1 -5.52 -18.84 30.95
C MET A 1 -5.93 -18.25 29.59
N ILE A 2 -6.81 -18.87 28.81
CA ILE A 2 -7.28 -18.38 27.49
C ILE A 2 -7.88 -16.97 27.60
N ARG A 3 -8.68 -16.66 28.62
CA ARG A 3 -9.23 -15.32 28.86
C ARG A 3 -8.12 -14.25 29.00
N ALA A 4 -7.01 -14.58 29.66
CA ALA A 4 -5.88 -13.65 29.83
C ALA A 4 -5.17 -13.37 28.48
N LEU A 5 -5.00 -14.41 27.66
CA LEU A 5 -4.43 -14.28 26.32
C LEU A 5 -5.33 -13.46 25.38
N LEU A 6 -6.66 -13.70 25.42
CA LEU A 6 -7.62 -12.91 24.65
C LEU A 6 -7.63 -11.45 25.10
N LYS A 7 -7.62 -11.18 26.42
CA LYS A 7 -7.52 -9.82 26.96
C LYS A 7 -6.24 -9.13 26.50
N LYS A 8 -5.10 -9.84 26.51
CA LYS A 8 -3.84 -9.35 25.99
C LYS A 8 -3.97 -8.97 24.51
N GLN A 9 -4.54 -9.84 23.67
CA GLN A 9 -4.72 -9.62 22.25
C GLN A 9 -5.61 -8.40 21.96
N LEU A 10 -6.71 -8.23 22.69
CA LEU A 10 -7.59 -7.06 22.59
C LEU A 10 -6.87 -5.77 23.02
N LEU A 11 -6.07 -5.82 24.08
CA LEU A 11 -5.26 -4.68 24.52
C LEU A 11 -4.19 -4.32 23.50
N GLU A 12 -3.58 -5.29 22.81
CA GLU A 12 -2.62 -5.04 21.73
C GLU A 12 -3.29 -4.35 20.53
N LEU A 13 -4.49 -4.77 20.14
CA LEU A 13 -5.27 -4.09 19.09
C LEU A 13 -5.62 -2.66 19.50
N GLY A 14 -6.05 -2.44 20.75
CA GLY A 14 -6.36 -1.12 21.30
C GLY A 14 -5.13 -0.23 21.54
N ALA A 15 -3.96 -0.83 21.76
CA ALA A 15 -2.72 -0.10 22.04
C ALA A 15 -2.30 0.84 20.88
N ALA A 16 -2.67 0.51 19.65
CA ALA A 16 -2.43 1.36 18.49
C ALA A 16 -3.10 2.74 18.61
N PHE A 17 -4.22 2.84 19.31
CA PHE A 17 -4.94 4.10 19.56
C PHE A 17 -4.35 4.88 20.73
N VAL A 18 -3.97 4.18 21.79
CA VAL A 18 -3.55 4.79 23.08
C VAL A 18 -2.07 5.13 23.12
N ARG A 19 -1.22 4.33 22.47
CA ARG A 19 0.22 4.54 22.47
C ARG A 19 0.71 5.25 21.22
N SER A 20 1.58 6.24 21.40
CA SER A 20 2.28 6.86 20.27
C SER A 20 3.30 5.87 19.70
N SER A 21 3.16 5.53 18.41
CA SER A 21 4.14 4.67 17.74
C SER A 21 5.51 5.34 17.51
N LYS A 22 5.60 6.67 17.74
CA LYS A 22 6.88 7.41 17.65
C LYS A 22 7.73 7.23 18.91
N THR A 23 7.13 7.36 20.08
CA THR A 23 7.85 7.43 21.37
C THR A 23 7.56 6.23 22.28
N GLY A 24 6.63 5.36 21.92
CA GLY A 24 6.15 4.26 22.79
C GLY A 24 5.36 4.74 24.03
N LYS A 25 5.33 6.06 24.30
CA LYS A 25 4.63 6.65 25.43
C LYS A 25 3.12 6.73 25.19
N GLN A 26 2.33 6.77 26.25
CA GLN A 26 0.89 7.02 26.15
C GLN A 26 0.64 8.40 25.57
N ARG A 27 -0.34 8.49 24.65
CA ARG A 27 -0.82 9.78 24.14
C ARG A 27 -1.61 10.50 25.22
N SER A 28 -1.65 11.83 25.16
CA SER A 28 -2.59 12.62 25.96
C SER A 28 -4.03 12.23 25.60
N ARG A 29 -4.98 12.44 26.51
CA ARG A 29 -6.41 12.15 26.27
C ARG A 29 -6.93 12.85 25.01
N VAL A 30 -6.56 14.13 24.82
CA VAL A 30 -6.91 14.90 23.62
C VAL A 30 -6.27 14.32 22.36
N GLY A 31 -5.01 13.91 22.42
CA GLY A 31 -4.32 13.28 21.29
C GLY A 31 -4.89 11.90 20.93
N THR A 32 -5.35 11.13 21.91
CA THR A 32 -6.04 9.84 21.67
C THR A 32 -7.39 10.07 21.02
N PHE A 33 -8.17 11.04 21.52
CA PHE A 33 -9.48 11.39 20.95
C PHE A 33 -9.34 11.92 19.52
N GLY A 34 -8.42 12.85 19.26
CA GLY A 34 -8.17 13.36 17.91
C GLY A 34 -7.76 12.29 16.91
N TYR A 35 -6.91 11.34 17.34
CA TYR A 35 -6.52 10.20 16.50
C TYR A 35 -7.69 9.24 16.25
N ALA A 36 -8.51 8.95 17.25
CA ALA A 36 -9.69 8.11 17.10
C ALA A 36 -10.72 8.77 16.18
N LEU A 37 -10.95 10.08 16.32
CA LEU A 37 -11.85 10.85 15.45
C LEU A 37 -11.36 10.82 14.00
N LEU A 38 -10.08 11.11 13.76
CA LEU A 38 -9.50 11.05 12.42
C LEU A 38 -9.65 9.65 11.79
N PHE A 39 -9.39 8.61 12.57
CA PHE A 39 -9.55 7.23 12.12
C PHE A 39 -11.02 6.92 11.78
N THR A 40 -11.96 7.34 12.61
CA THR A 40 -13.40 7.16 12.38
C THR A 40 -13.85 7.88 11.12
N VAL A 41 -13.44 9.14 10.92
CA VAL A 41 -13.76 9.90 9.69
C VAL A 41 -13.20 9.20 8.44
N LEU A 42 -11.95 8.72 8.51
CA LEU A 42 -11.35 7.97 7.40
C LEU A 42 -12.14 6.69 7.09
N MET A 43 -12.56 5.94 8.12
CA MET A 43 -13.37 4.73 7.94
C MET A 43 -14.75 5.05 7.35
N LEU A 44 -15.39 6.14 7.78
CA LEU A 44 -16.66 6.60 7.21
C LEU A 44 -16.53 7.00 5.73
N LEU A 45 -15.43 7.67 5.34
CA LEU A 45 -15.16 7.98 3.93
C LEU A 45 -15.00 6.71 3.08
N VAL A 46 -14.33 5.69 3.61
CA VAL A 46 -14.20 4.38 2.94
C VAL A 46 -15.57 3.71 2.84
N MET A 47 -16.38 3.71 3.90
CA MET A 47 -17.75 3.18 3.88
C MET A 47 -18.61 3.90 2.85
N LEU A 48 -18.49 5.23 2.75
CA LEU A 48 -19.22 6.02 1.75
C LEU A 48 -18.82 5.66 0.32
N SER A 49 -17.53 5.39 0.05
CA SER A 49 -17.07 4.94 -1.26
C SER A 49 -17.65 3.57 -1.66
N PHE A 50 -17.79 2.63 -0.72
CA PHE A 50 -18.51 1.37 -0.98
C PHE A 50 -20.01 1.58 -1.15
N GLY A 51 -20.61 2.49 -0.40
CA GLY A 51 -22.01 2.86 -0.53
C GLY A 51 -22.34 3.46 -1.90
N SER A 52 -21.48 4.32 -2.43
CA SER A 52 -21.64 4.91 -3.78
C SER A 52 -21.58 3.86 -4.90
N MET A 53 -20.86 2.76 -4.71
CA MET A 53 -20.83 1.63 -5.63
C MET A 53 -22.04 0.69 -5.41
N ALA A 54 -22.42 0.45 -4.16
CA ALA A 54 -23.48 -0.49 -3.79
C ALA A 54 -24.89 0.03 -4.17
N LEU A 55 -25.15 1.33 -4.04
CA LEU A 55 -26.47 1.90 -4.26
C LEU A 55 -26.98 1.75 -5.72
N PRO A 56 -26.19 2.10 -6.76
CA PRO A 56 -26.62 1.88 -8.15
C PRO A 56 -26.91 0.41 -8.45
N LEU A 57 -26.05 -0.50 -7.93
CA LEU A 57 -26.24 -1.94 -8.11
C LEU A 57 -27.52 -2.44 -7.40
N ALA A 58 -27.81 -1.95 -6.20
CA ALA A 58 -29.02 -2.32 -5.48
C ALA A 58 -30.28 -1.86 -6.25
N VAL A 59 -30.32 -0.60 -6.69
CA VAL A 59 -31.46 -0.03 -7.45
C VAL A 59 -31.68 -0.75 -8.77
N THR A 60 -30.63 -1.26 -9.41
CA THR A 60 -30.72 -1.96 -10.69
C THR A 60 -31.11 -3.43 -10.52
N LEU A 61 -30.44 -4.19 -9.62
CA LEU A 61 -30.58 -5.64 -9.54
C LEU A 61 -31.73 -6.11 -8.65
N VAL A 62 -32.04 -5.38 -7.57
CA VAL A 62 -33.05 -5.82 -6.60
C VAL A 62 -34.46 -5.86 -7.20
N PRO A 63 -34.94 -4.84 -7.94
CA PRO A 63 -36.26 -4.88 -8.57
C PRO A 63 -36.41 -5.98 -9.63
N GLN A 64 -35.30 -6.43 -10.23
CA GLN A 64 -35.27 -7.51 -11.24
C GLN A 64 -35.29 -8.92 -10.64
N GLY A 65 -35.40 -9.06 -9.31
CA GLY A 65 -35.35 -10.35 -8.62
C GLY A 65 -33.94 -10.95 -8.49
N LEU A 66 -32.89 -10.17 -8.80
CA LEU A 66 -31.49 -10.58 -8.75
C LEU A 66 -30.79 -10.16 -7.46
N ALA A 67 -31.54 -10.06 -6.35
CA ALA A 67 -31.01 -9.71 -5.04
C ALA A 67 -29.86 -10.61 -4.58
N TRP A 68 -29.94 -11.92 -4.88
CA TRP A 68 -28.86 -12.86 -4.57
C TRP A 68 -27.55 -12.50 -5.28
N LEU A 69 -27.61 -12.03 -6.51
CA LEU A 69 -26.44 -11.63 -7.29
C LEU A 69 -25.80 -10.33 -6.75
N TYR A 70 -26.66 -9.37 -6.36
CA TYR A 70 -26.21 -8.18 -5.66
C TYR A 70 -25.36 -8.52 -4.43
N PHE A 71 -25.87 -9.43 -3.57
CA PHE A 71 -25.13 -9.82 -2.38
C PHE A 71 -23.84 -10.58 -2.71
N VAL A 72 -23.83 -11.46 -3.70
CA VAL A 72 -22.59 -12.13 -4.13
C VAL A 72 -21.50 -11.13 -4.49
N LEU A 73 -21.83 -10.10 -5.27
CA LEU A 73 -20.86 -9.07 -5.66
C LEU A 73 -20.34 -8.28 -4.45
N MET A 74 -21.24 -7.93 -3.54
CA MET A 74 -20.90 -7.19 -2.33
C MET A 74 -20.10 -8.04 -1.32
N GLU A 75 -20.43 -9.31 -1.19
CA GLU A 75 -19.69 -10.27 -0.35
C GLU A 75 -18.27 -10.51 -0.86
N LEU A 76 -18.10 -10.69 -2.17
CA LEU A 76 -16.79 -10.82 -2.78
C LEU A 76 -15.94 -9.56 -2.60
N SER A 77 -16.53 -8.38 -2.73
CA SER A 77 -15.84 -7.12 -2.49
C SER A 77 -15.42 -6.97 -1.03
N ALA A 78 -16.33 -7.25 -0.09
CA ALA A 78 -16.07 -7.21 1.34
C ALA A 78 -15.01 -8.24 1.78
N LEU A 79 -15.09 -9.47 1.24
CA LEU A 79 -14.11 -10.51 1.47
C LEU A 79 -12.73 -10.09 0.95
N THR A 80 -12.67 -9.50 -0.23
CA THR A 80 -11.42 -9.04 -0.84
C THR A 80 -10.74 -7.98 0.02
N VAL A 81 -11.48 -6.96 0.46
CA VAL A 81 -10.95 -5.91 1.37
C VAL A 81 -10.46 -6.52 2.68
N SER A 82 -11.24 -7.42 3.26
CA SER A 82 -10.90 -8.10 4.52
C SER A 82 -9.62 -8.94 4.39
N VAL A 83 -9.50 -9.75 3.32
CA VAL A 83 -8.32 -10.58 3.07
C VAL A 83 -7.09 -9.72 2.81
N LEU A 84 -7.22 -8.65 2.01
CA LEU A 84 -6.14 -7.70 1.76
C LEU A 84 -5.58 -7.09 3.04
N ALA A 85 -6.47 -6.54 3.86
CA ALA A 85 -6.07 -5.90 5.10
C ALA A 85 -5.49 -6.88 6.12
N SER A 86 -6.07 -8.09 6.23
CA SER A 86 -5.64 -9.09 7.20
C SER A 86 -4.44 -9.92 6.74
N ALA A 87 -4.20 -10.13 5.45
CA ALA A 87 -3.05 -10.89 4.94
C ALA A 87 -1.71 -10.25 5.33
N PHE A 88 -1.59 -8.92 5.21
CA PHE A 88 -0.39 -8.19 5.64
C PHE A 88 -0.16 -8.22 7.15
N THR A 89 -1.24 -8.25 7.93
CA THR A 89 -1.16 -8.29 9.39
C THR A 89 -0.96 -9.71 9.91
N SER A 90 -1.52 -10.73 9.24
CA SER A 90 -1.47 -12.12 9.67
C SER A 90 -0.05 -12.67 9.79
N TYR A 91 0.81 -12.42 8.80
CA TYR A 91 2.22 -12.83 8.87
C TYR A 91 2.94 -12.20 10.07
N GLY A 92 2.70 -10.92 10.34
CA GLY A 92 3.25 -10.22 11.50
C GLY A 92 2.75 -10.78 12.83
N HIS A 93 1.44 -10.96 12.96
CA HIS A 93 0.80 -11.43 14.18
C HIS A 93 1.05 -12.91 14.48
N LEU A 94 1.14 -13.77 13.46
CA LEU A 94 1.34 -15.20 13.64
C LEU A 94 2.82 -15.56 13.78
N PHE A 95 3.68 -15.10 12.84
CA PHE A 95 5.03 -15.65 12.69
C PHE A 95 6.15 -14.70 13.16
N ARG A 96 5.92 -13.38 13.16
CA ARG A 96 6.98 -12.39 13.48
C ARG A 96 6.80 -11.71 14.85
N CYS A 97 5.88 -12.20 15.66
CA CYS A 97 5.63 -11.64 16.98
C CYS A 97 6.77 -11.94 17.94
N ARG A 98 7.33 -10.91 18.58
CA ARG A 98 8.50 -11.02 19.49
C ARG A 98 8.21 -11.85 20.74
N ASP A 99 6.97 -11.91 21.17
CA ASP A 99 6.53 -12.61 22.37
C ASP A 99 6.22 -14.11 22.14
N ASN A 100 6.32 -14.61 20.90
CA ASN A 100 6.11 -16.03 20.63
C ASN A 100 7.07 -16.93 21.41
N GLN A 101 8.35 -16.55 21.51
CA GLN A 101 9.33 -17.31 22.28
C GLN A 101 9.03 -17.32 23.78
N GLN A 102 8.53 -16.19 24.32
CA GLN A 102 8.13 -16.09 25.72
C GLN A 102 6.88 -16.92 26.02
N LEU A 103 5.89 -16.91 25.11
CA LEU A 103 4.67 -17.68 25.26
C LEU A 103 4.90 -19.19 25.15
N LEU A 104 5.82 -19.62 24.30
CA LEU A 104 6.21 -21.04 24.15
C LEU A 104 6.97 -21.57 25.37
N ALA A 105 7.64 -20.70 26.14
CA ALA A 105 8.30 -21.07 27.39
C ALA A 105 7.32 -21.27 28.57
N LEU A 106 6.08 -20.80 28.44
CA LEU A 106 5.05 -20.97 29.45
C LEU A 106 4.34 -22.33 29.25
N PRO A 107 3.75 -22.93 30.32
CA PRO A 107 3.00 -24.18 30.24
C PRO A 107 1.61 -23.94 29.60
N ILE A 108 1.59 -23.44 28.37
CA ILE A 108 0.39 -23.13 27.61
C ILE A 108 0.31 -24.09 26.42
N PRO A 109 -0.81 -24.78 26.19
CA PRO A 109 -0.94 -25.62 25.01
C PRO A 109 -0.76 -24.79 23.75
N PRO A 110 0.09 -25.24 22.83
CA PRO A 110 0.43 -24.49 21.61
C PRO A 110 -0.80 -24.19 20.74
N ASP A 111 -1.78 -25.09 20.72
CA ASP A 111 -3.03 -24.92 19.98
C ASP A 111 -3.83 -23.74 20.50
N ALA A 112 -3.78 -23.46 21.82
CA ALA A 112 -4.42 -22.29 22.41
C ALA A 112 -3.71 -20.99 21.99
N ILE A 113 -2.39 -20.98 21.87
CA ILE A 113 -1.64 -19.82 21.35
C ILE A 113 -2.04 -19.56 19.91
N PHE A 114 -2.08 -20.60 19.07
CA PHE A 114 -2.48 -20.48 17.67
C PHE A 114 -3.93 -19.97 17.53
N ALA A 115 -4.87 -20.55 18.29
CA ALA A 115 -6.28 -20.14 18.27
C ALA A 115 -6.47 -18.66 18.66
N VAL A 116 -5.77 -18.18 19.70
CA VAL A 116 -5.84 -16.77 20.12
C VAL A 116 -5.25 -15.85 19.06
N ARG A 117 -4.15 -16.24 18.41
CA ARG A 117 -3.56 -15.48 17.31
C ARG A 117 -4.49 -15.41 16.08
N CYS A 118 -5.12 -16.53 15.72
CA CYS A 118 -6.16 -16.55 14.69
C CYS A 118 -7.35 -15.66 15.04
N GLY A 119 -7.75 -15.62 16.32
CA GLY A 119 -8.77 -14.69 16.81
C GLY A 119 -8.43 -13.22 16.57
N GLY A 120 -7.14 -12.84 16.71
CA GLY A 120 -6.68 -11.50 16.38
C GLY A 120 -6.79 -11.17 14.88
N VAL A 121 -6.44 -12.14 14.01
CA VAL A 121 -6.60 -12.01 12.56
C VAL A 121 -8.08 -11.91 12.16
N TYR A 122 -8.93 -12.74 12.80
CA TYR A 122 -10.38 -12.72 12.63
C TYR A 122 -10.99 -11.34 12.96
N LEU A 123 -10.66 -10.79 14.14
CA LEU A 123 -11.16 -9.47 14.55
C LEU A 123 -10.72 -8.36 13.61
N THR A 124 -9.45 -8.39 13.18
CA THR A 124 -8.95 -7.43 12.21
C THR A 124 -9.69 -7.57 10.89
N GLY A 125 -9.86 -8.80 10.38
CA GLY A 125 -10.62 -9.09 9.18
C GLY A 125 -12.07 -8.62 9.26
N LEU A 126 -12.74 -8.87 10.39
CA LEU A 126 -14.12 -8.44 10.63
C LEU A 126 -14.27 -6.91 10.56
N ILE A 127 -13.36 -6.15 11.18
CA ILE A 127 -13.41 -4.68 11.13
C ILE A 127 -13.34 -4.19 9.68
N TYR A 128 -12.41 -4.70 8.89
CA TYR A 128 -12.28 -4.30 7.48
C TYR A 128 -13.41 -4.81 6.59
N LEU A 129 -13.95 -6.00 6.87
CA LEU A 129 -15.11 -6.55 6.19
C LEU A 129 -16.34 -5.65 6.37
N LEU A 130 -16.59 -5.17 7.59
CA LEU A 130 -17.73 -4.32 7.90
C LEU A 130 -17.71 -2.99 7.13
N LEU A 131 -16.55 -2.50 6.69
CA LEU A 131 -16.46 -1.26 5.89
C LEU A 131 -17.18 -1.36 4.55
N ALA A 132 -17.18 -2.53 3.93
CA ALA A 132 -17.90 -2.77 2.68
C ALA A 132 -19.28 -3.41 2.91
N TRP A 133 -19.38 -4.30 3.90
CA TRP A 133 -20.61 -5.04 4.19
C TRP A 133 -21.73 -4.17 4.71
N VAL A 134 -21.46 -3.30 5.69
CA VAL A 134 -22.51 -2.45 6.29
C VAL A 134 -23.17 -1.53 5.25
N PRO A 135 -22.41 -0.77 4.42
CA PRO A 135 -23.03 0.02 3.35
C PRO A 135 -23.86 -0.81 2.38
N SER A 136 -23.39 -2.04 2.07
CA SER A 136 -24.11 -2.92 1.15
C SER A 136 -25.47 -3.35 1.71
N VAL A 137 -25.53 -3.73 2.98
CA VAL A 137 -26.80 -4.08 3.66
C VAL A 137 -27.73 -2.87 3.73
N VAL A 138 -27.21 -1.68 4.03
CA VAL A 138 -28.00 -0.42 4.08
C VAL A 138 -28.56 -0.08 2.70
N CYS A 139 -27.75 -0.12 1.64
CA CYS A 139 -28.20 0.15 0.28
C CYS A 139 -29.27 -0.85 -0.19
N TYR A 140 -29.11 -2.14 0.19
CA TYR A 140 -30.15 -3.15 -0.07
C TYR A 140 -31.45 -2.82 0.65
N ALA A 141 -31.37 -2.46 1.94
CA ALA A 141 -32.55 -2.12 2.74
C ALA A 141 -33.32 -0.91 2.20
N LEU A 142 -32.62 0.02 1.54
CA LEU A 142 -33.24 1.17 0.88
C LEU A 142 -33.91 0.80 -0.46
N ALA A 143 -33.40 -0.23 -1.16
CA ALA A 143 -33.89 -0.62 -2.49
C ALA A 143 -34.96 -1.73 -2.44
N ALA A 144 -34.97 -2.56 -1.39
CA ALA A 144 -35.85 -3.73 -1.29
C ALA A 144 -37.17 -3.39 -0.58
N PRO A 145 -38.32 -3.88 -1.09
CA PRO A 145 -39.62 -3.65 -0.45
C PRO A 145 -39.74 -4.39 0.90
N HIS A 146 -39.08 -5.54 1.05
CA HIS A 146 -39.12 -6.37 2.26
C HIS A 146 -37.71 -6.80 2.70
N PRO A 147 -36.92 -5.91 3.35
CA PRO A 147 -35.52 -6.20 3.69
C PRO A 147 -35.34 -7.07 4.95
N GLY A 148 -36.42 -7.46 5.65
CA GLY A 148 -36.35 -8.08 6.97
C GLY A 148 -35.49 -9.35 7.04
N GLY A 149 -35.59 -10.23 6.03
CA GLY A 149 -34.78 -11.44 5.97
C GLY A 149 -33.28 -11.17 5.87
N ALA A 150 -32.90 -10.22 5.01
CA ALA A 150 -31.50 -9.83 4.83
C ALA A 150 -30.94 -9.10 6.06
N LEU A 151 -31.71 -8.26 6.71
CA LEU A 151 -31.30 -7.59 7.94
C LEU A 151 -31.01 -8.60 9.08
N LEU A 152 -31.85 -9.63 9.22
CA LEU A 152 -31.61 -10.72 10.19
C LEU A 152 -30.39 -11.56 9.82
N ALA A 153 -30.16 -11.82 8.54
CA ALA A 153 -29.01 -12.58 8.05
C ALA A 153 -27.70 -11.76 8.05
N ALA A 154 -27.76 -10.44 8.09
CA ALA A 154 -26.60 -9.56 7.91
C ALA A 154 -25.46 -9.83 8.91
N LEU A 155 -25.79 -10.00 10.20
CA LEU A 155 -24.79 -10.26 11.25
C LEU A 155 -24.19 -11.67 11.15
N PRO A 156 -24.97 -12.78 11.09
CA PRO A 156 -24.39 -14.12 10.94
C PRO A 156 -23.58 -14.29 9.65
N VAL A 157 -24.00 -13.70 8.53
CA VAL A 157 -23.23 -13.71 7.27
C VAL A 157 -21.91 -12.96 7.43
N ALA A 158 -21.91 -11.77 8.06
CA ALA A 158 -20.66 -11.03 8.33
C ALA A 158 -19.67 -11.85 9.16
N LEU A 159 -20.14 -12.53 10.20
CA LEU A 159 -19.31 -13.38 11.06
C LEU A 159 -18.74 -14.59 10.29
N ALA A 160 -19.52 -15.21 9.44
CA ALA A 160 -19.08 -16.33 8.60
C ALA A 160 -18.06 -15.88 7.54
N LEU A 161 -18.31 -14.77 6.85
CA LEU A 161 -17.38 -14.18 5.89
C LEU A 161 -16.06 -13.78 6.55
N ALA A 162 -16.10 -13.19 7.76
CA ALA A 162 -14.90 -12.90 8.53
C ALA A 162 -14.10 -14.16 8.88
N GLY A 163 -14.78 -15.29 9.13
CA GLY A 163 -14.16 -16.60 9.27
C GLY A 163 -13.45 -17.07 8.01
N GLY A 164 -14.11 -16.96 6.86
CA GLY A 164 -13.52 -17.27 5.56
C GLY A 164 -12.30 -16.37 5.24
N SER A 165 -12.40 -15.08 5.50
CA SER A 165 -11.28 -14.14 5.32
C SER A 165 -10.09 -14.47 6.24
N MET A 166 -10.34 -14.86 7.48
CA MET A 166 -9.31 -15.33 8.41
C MET A 166 -8.59 -16.56 7.86
N VAL A 167 -9.33 -17.55 7.37
CA VAL A 167 -8.74 -18.77 6.78
C VAL A 167 -7.81 -18.41 5.62
N LEU A 168 -8.28 -17.60 4.69
CA LEU A 168 -7.47 -17.16 3.54
C LEU A 168 -6.24 -16.35 3.99
N ALA A 169 -6.41 -15.42 4.93
CA ALA A 169 -5.29 -14.62 5.45
C ALA A 169 -4.25 -15.45 6.20
N VAL A 170 -4.66 -16.46 6.95
CA VAL A 170 -3.74 -17.38 7.65
C VAL A 170 -2.99 -18.27 6.67
N LEU A 171 -3.66 -18.80 5.63
CA LEU A 171 -3.03 -19.56 4.57
C LEU A 171 -2.01 -18.73 3.79
N LEU A 172 -2.35 -17.49 3.44
CA LEU A 172 -1.42 -16.55 2.79
C LEU A 172 -0.24 -16.21 3.70
N GLY A 173 -0.49 -15.93 4.98
CA GLY A 173 0.57 -15.70 5.96
C GLY A 173 1.52 -16.89 6.12
N TRP A 174 0.97 -18.11 6.12
CA TRP A 174 1.75 -19.35 6.16
C TRP A 174 2.59 -19.56 4.89
N ALA A 175 2.01 -19.32 3.71
CA ALA A 175 2.74 -19.37 2.44
C ALA A 175 3.90 -18.37 2.41
N VAL A 176 3.68 -17.13 2.85
CA VAL A 176 4.72 -16.11 2.99
C VAL A 176 5.81 -16.55 3.99
N ALA A 177 5.43 -17.17 5.11
CA ALA A 177 6.37 -17.69 6.09
C ALA A 177 7.28 -18.79 5.50
N LEU A 178 6.71 -19.71 4.72
CA LEU A 178 7.46 -20.75 4.01
C LEU A 178 8.42 -20.19 2.97
N LEU A 179 7.96 -19.24 2.16
CA LEU A 179 8.78 -18.58 1.14
C LEU A 179 9.95 -17.83 1.80
N ASN A 180 9.67 -17.04 2.84
CA ASN A 180 10.70 -16.28 3.56
C ASN A 180 11.74 -17.17 4.26
N ARG A 181 11.38 -18.41 4.62
CA ARG A 181 12.30 -19.36 5.22
C ARG A 181 13.31 -19.91 4.21
N ARG A 182 12.86 -20.21 2.98
CA ARG A 182 13.71 -20.75 1.90
C ARG A 182 14.51 -19.67 1.19
N ALA A 183 14.10 -18.42 1.28
CA ALA A 183 14.68 -17.33 0.52
C ALA A 183 16.02 -16.86 1.08
N ARG A 184 17.04 -16.78 0.22
CA ARG A 184 18.33 -16.16 0.50
C ARG A 184 18.21 -14.65 0.70
N HIS A 185 17.27 -14.02 -0.01
CA HIS A 185 16.97 -12.57 0.03
C HIS A 185 15.53 -12.35 0.50
N LYS A 186 15.30 -12.38 1.81
CA LYS A 186 13.99 -12.25 2.45
C LYS A 186 13.24 -10.97 2.06
N SER A 187 13.97 -9.86 1.87
CA SER A 187 13.42 -8.60 1.44
C SER A 187 12.82 -8.66 0.03
N LEU A 188 13.55 -9.26 -0.93
CA LEU A 188 13.06 -9.43 -2.30
C LEU A 188 11.80 -10.30 -2.36
N VAL A 189 11.76 -11.39 -1.59
CA VAL A 189 10.56 -12.25 -1.54
C VAL A 189 9.34 -11.49 -1.00
N THR A 190 9.53 -10.68 0.03
CA THR A 190 8.45 -9.85 0.56
C THR A 190 7.97 -8.84 -0.48
N VAL A 191 8.88 -8.18 -1.19
CA VAL A 191 8.55 -7.20 -2.24
C VAL A 191 7.84 -7.87 -3.41
N VAL A 192 8.42 -8.93 -3.98
CA VAL A 192 7.83 -9.67 -5.12
C VAL A 192 6.48 -10.28 -4.72
N GLY A 193 6.38 -10.86 -3.53
CA GLY A 193 5.12 -11.40 -3.01
C GLY A 193 4.04 -10.34 -2.88
N THR A 194 4.39 -9.14 -2.40
CA THR A 194 3.44 -8.01 -2.30
C THR A 194 3.00 -7.52 -3.67
N LEU A 195 3.92 -7.39 -4.63
CA LEU A 195 3.60 -6.96 -5.99
C LEU A 195 2.74 -7.99 -6.73
N LEU A 196 3.06 -9.28 -6.60
CA LEU A 196 2.26 -10.37 -7.16
C LEU A 196 0.84 -10.36 -6.58
N PHE A 197 0.73 -10.18 -5.27
CA PHE A 197 -0.55 -10.08 -4.59
C PHE A 197 -1.37 -8.88 -5.10
N LEU A 198 -0.76 -7.71 -5.27
CA LEU A 198 -1.42 -6.53 -5.85
C LEU A 198 -1.84 -6.76 -7.31
N ALA A 199 -1.01 -7.45 -8.11
CA ALA A 199 -1.33 -7.78 -9.49
C ALA A 199 -2.52 -8.75 -9.58
N VAL A 200 -2.55 -9.79 -8.75
CA VAL A 200 -3.68 -10.72 -8.66
C VAL A 200 -4.94 -10.00 -8.18
N TYR A 201 -4.82 -9.14 -7.16
CA TYR A 201 -5.92 -8.30 -6.72
C TYR A 201 -6.49 -7.45 -7.84
N TYR A 202 -5.64 -6.73 -8.57
CA TYR A 202 -6.07 -5.89 -9.69
C TYR A 202 -6.74 -6.72 -10.80
N ALA A 203 -6.19 -7.89 -11.12
CA ALA A 203 -6.77 -8.78 -12.10
C ALA A 203 -8.17 -9.28 -11.67
N VAL A 204 -8.33 -9.67 -10.40
CA VAL A 204 -9.63 -10.05 -9.84
C VAL A 204 -10.60 -8.87 -9.83
N PHE A 205 -10.14 -7.68 -9.44
CA PHE A 205 -10.97 -6.47 -9.43
C PHE A 205 -11.46 -6.12 -10.84
N GLN A 206 -10.60 -6.18 -11.85
CA GLN A 206 -10.98 -5.95 -13.25
C GLN A 206 -11.93 -7.03 -13.78
N TRP A 207 -11.68 -8.28 -13.42
CA TRP A 207 -12.57 -9.38 -13.81
C TRP A 207 -13.97 -9.21 -13.20
N VAL A 208 -14.06 -8.85 -11.92
CA VAL A 208 -15.35 -8.54 -11.26
C VAL A 208 -16.00 -7.31 -11.88
N GLY A 209 -15.25 -6.25 -12.17
CA GLY A 209 -15.78 -5.05 -12.84
C GLY A 209 -16.39 -5.38 -14.21
N ASN A 210 -15.65 -6.08 -15.05
CA ASN A 210 -16.14 -6.50 -16.37
C ASN A 210 -17.37 -7.44 -16.28
N ALA A 211 -17.41 -8.30 -15.27
CA ALA A 211 -18.57 -9.16 -15.03
C ALA A 211 -19.79 -8.35 -14.59
N VAL A 212 -19.61 -7.31 -13.77
CA VAL A 212 -20.66 -6.37 -13.36
C VAL A 212 -21.20 -5.59 -14.56
N ASP A 213 -20.32 -5.08 -15.42
CA ASP A 213 -20.70 -4.33 -16.62
C ASP A 213 -21.48 -5.22 -17.61
N ALA A 214 -21.03 -6.46 -17.83
CA ALA A 214 -21.72 -7.43 -18.66
C ALA A 214 -23.10 -7.81 -18.10
N LEU A 215 -23.23 -7.92 -16.77
CA LEU A 215 -24.48 -8.18 -16.07
C LEU A 215 -25.44 -6.98 -16.12
N ALA A 216 -24.93 -5.76 -16.14
CA ALA A 216 -25.76 -4.56 -16.27
C ALA A 216 -26.39 -4.43 -17.67
N LEU A 217 -25.74 -4.98 -18.70
CA LEU A 217 -26.23 -4.94 -20.08
C LEU A 217 -27.30 -6.03 -20.36
N ASP A 218 -27.21 -7.21 -19.72
CA ASP A 218 -28.11 -8.37 -19.93
C ASP A 218 -28.42 -9.11 -18.61
N ALA A 219 -28.93 -8.37 -17.63
CA ALA A 219 -29.12 -8.86 -16.26
C ALA A 219 -30.00 -10.14 -16.18
N VAL A 220 -31.02 -10.28 -17.05
CA VAL A 220 -31.98 -11.40 -17.01
C VAL A 220 -31.34 -12.69 -17.56
N GLN A 221 -30.64 -12.63 -18.70
CA GLN A 221 -30.00 -13.82 -19.31
C GLN A 221 -28.76 -14.23 -18.51
N ALA A 222 -27.96 -13.28 -18.04
CA ALA A 222 -26.78 -13.54 -17.24
C ALA A 222 -27.14 -14.10 -15.85
N GLY A 223 -28.25 -13.67 -15.23
CA GLY A 223 -28.76 -14.24 -13.98
C GLY A 223 -29.17 -15.71 -14.11
N ALA A 224 -29.76 -16.09 -15.23
CA ALA A 224 -30.16 -17.47 -15.49
C ALA A 224 -28.97 -18.42 -15.78
N THR A 225 -27.95 -17.92 -16.51
CA THR A 225 -26.73 -18.69 -16.82
C THR A 225 -25.78 -18.77 -15.61
N ALA A 226 -25.58 -17.68 -14.88
CA ALA A 226 -24.78 -17.66 -13.65
C ALA A 226 -25.40 -18.54 -12.55
N GLY A 227 -26.73 -18.60 -12.47
CA GLY A 227 -27.43 -19.42 -11.48
C GLY A 227 -27.22 -20.93 -11.65
N ARG A 228 -26.92 -21.40 -12.89
CA ARG A 228 -26.62 -22.82 -13.20
C ARG A 228 -25.14 -23.16 -13.07
N ALA A 229 -24.26 -22.25 -13.49
CA ALA A 229 -22.81 -22.48 -13.51
C ALA A 229 -22.12 -22.25 -12.16
N ALA A 230 -22.72 -21.49 -11.24
CA ALA A 230 -22.08 -21.05 -9.99
C ALA A 230 -22.94 -21.35 -8.75
N ALA A 231 -23.40 -22.60 -8.61
CA ALA A 231 -24.18 -23.03 -7.45
C ALA A 231 -23.61 -22.61 -6.07
N PRO A 232 -22.29 -22.69 -5.79
CA PRO A 232 -21.74 -22.23 -4.53
C PRO A 232 -21.83 -20.71 -4.35
N LEU A 233 -21.71 -19.90 -5.40
CA LEU A 233 -21.88 -18.45 -5.33
C LEU A 233 -23.34 -18.07 -5.09
N ARG A 234 -24.27 -18.79 -5.72
CA ARG A 234 -25.70 -18.59 -5.47
C ARG A 234 -26.09 -18.89 -4.02
N LEU A 235 -25.47 -19.91 -3.39
CA LEU A 235 -25.65 -20.21 -1.99
C LEU A 235 -25.28 -19.01 -1.10
N LEU A 236 -24.13 -18.36 -1.36
CA LEU A 236 -23.69 -17.16 -0.65
C LEU A 236 -24.76 -16.07 -0.71
N GLY A 237 -25.13 -15.64 -1.92
CA GLY A 237 -26.11 -14.58 -2.10
C GLY A 237 -27.49 -14.91 -1.50
N LEU A 238 -27.97 -16.15 -1.61
CA LEU A 238 -29.24 -16.57 -1.01
C LEU A 238 -29.18 -16.57 0.52
N ALA A 239 -28.05 -16.90 1.12
CA ALA A 239 -27.83 -16.78 2.55
C ALA A 239 -27.95 -15.32 3.02
N ALA A 240 -27.40 -14.37 2.26
CA ALA A 240 -27.47 -12.94 2.58
C ALA A 240 -28.86 -12.32 2.35
N VAL A 241 -29.63 -12.83 1.38
CA VAL A 241 -31.03 -12.41 1.18
C VAL A 241 -31.93 -12.86 2.36
N GLY A 242 -31.49 -13.86 3.13
CA GLY A 242 -32.21 -14.33 4.32
C GLY A 242 -32.93 -15.67 4.13
N SER A 243 -32.57 -16.49 3.11
CA SER A 243 -33.08 -17.85 2.99
C SER A 243 -32.47 -18.72 4.10
N VAL A 244 -33.31 -19.22 5.01
CA VAL A 244 -32.88 -19.97 6.19
C VAL A 244 -32.03 -21.21 5.83
N PRO A 245 -32.40 -22.07 4.86
CA PRO A 245 -31.62 -23.26 4.54
C PRO A 245 -30.23 -22.90 3.94
N ALA A 246 -30.16 -21.86 3.12
CA ALA A 246 -28.89 -21.39 2.56
C ALA A 246 -27.99 -20.78 3.64
N LEU A 247 -28.57 -20.01 4.55
CA LEU A 247 -27.84 -19.41 5.68
C LEU A 247 -27.24 -20.49 6.60
N LEU A 248 -28.04 -21.50 6.99
CA LEU A 248 -27.55 -22.58 7.84
C LEU A 248 -26.44 -23.39 7.17
N LEU A 249 -26.59 -23.70 5.90
CA LEU A 249 -25.57 -24.41 5.13
C LEU A 249 -24.27 -23.56 5.01
N PHE A 250 -24.40 -22.27 4.74
CA PHE A 250 -23.26 -21.36 4.66
C PHE A 250 -22.52 -21.25 5.99
N LEU A 251 -23.25 -21.10 7.11
CA LEU A 251 -22.66 -21.07 8.45
C LEU A 251 -21.95 -22.37 8.81
N ALA A 252 -22.54 -23.51 8.45
CA ALA A 252 -21.94 -24.83 8.67
C ALA A 252 -20.64 -25.00 7.87
N LEU A 253 -20.64 -24.61 6.58
CA LEU A 253 -19.45 -24.64 5.74
C LEU A 253 -18.34 -23.71 6.26
N ALA A 254 -18.69 -22.48 6.66
CA ALA A 254 -17.73 -21.52 7.22
C ALA A 254 -17.11 -22.07 8.51
N ALA A 255 -17.92 -22.62 9.42
CA ALA A 255 -17.45 -23.24 10.65
C ALA A 255 -16.55 -24.45 10.38
N ALA A 256 -16.93 -25.31 9.44
CA ALA A 256 -16.13 -26.46 9.01
C ALA A 256 -14.77 -26.03 8.45
N CYS A 257 -14.72 -25.01 7.58
CA CYS A 257 -13.47 -24.45 7.04
C CYS A 257 -12.58 -23.88 8.16
N MET A 258 -13.14 -23.17 9.14
CA MET A 258 -12.37 -22.63 10.27
C MET A 258 -11.77 -23.75 11.12
N VAL A 259 -12.54 -24.78 11.43
CA VAL A 259 -12.07 -25.94 12.23
C VAL A 259 -11.00 -26.73 11.47
N LEU A 260 -11.22 -26.99 10.19
CA LEU A 260 -10.24 -27.68 9.33
C LEU A 260 -8.93 -26.90 9.25
N CYS A 261 -8.99 -25.60 8.99
CA CYS A 261 -7.82 -24.73 8.95
C CYS A 261 -7.09 -24.75 10.31
N GLY A 262 -7.81 -24.65 11.41
CA GLY A 262 -7.26 -24.72 12.77
C GLY A 262 -6.49 -26.02 13.01
N LYS A 263 -7.10 -27.16 12.73
CA LYS A 263 -6.47 -28.49 12.90
C LYS A 263 -5.29 -28.72 11.93
N ALA A 264 -5.44 -28.30 10.66
CA ALA A 264 -4.42 -28.50 9.64
C ALA A 264 -3.16 -27.66 9.87
N LEU A 265 -3.32 -26.42 10.36
CA LEU A 265 -2.22 -25.47 10.49
C LEU A 265 -1.59 -25.39 11.87
N ALA A 266 -2.23 -25.90 12.93
CA ALA A 266 -1.68 -25.84 14.29
C ALA A 266 -0.29 -26.53 14.40
N LYS A 267 -0.16 -27.76 13.89
CA LYS A 267 1.13 -28.49 13.88
C LYS A 267 2.20 -27.84 12.99
N PRO A 268 1.92 -27.48 11.71
CA PRO A 268 2.87 -26.74 10.88
C PRO A 268 3.29 -25.39 11.47
N TYR A 269 2.38 -24.67 12.11
CA TYR A 269 2.66 -23.41 12.78
C TYR A 269 3.72 -23.57 13.86
N LEU A 270 3.55 -24.55 14.74
CA LEU A 270 4.55 -24.87 15.78
C LEU A 270 5.91 -25.21 15.20
N ARG A 271 5.93 -26.10 14.21
CA ARG A 271 7.18 -26.46 13.52
C ARG A 271 7.89 -25.22 12.95
N LEU A 272 7.16 -24.26 12.42
CA LEU A 272 7.73 -23.03 11.90
C LEU A 272 8.28 -22.11 12.99
N LEU A 273 7.68 -22.11 14.19
CA LEU A 273 8.13 -21.28 15.31
C LEU A 273 9.33 -21.89 16.06
N THR A 274 9.36 -23.22 16.19
CA THR A 274 10.40 -23.94 16.98
C THR A 274 11.65 -24.25 16.16
N LEU A 275 11.51 -24.38 14.83
CA LEU A 275 12.67 -24.57 13.98
C LEU A 275 13.45 -23.24 13.88
N GLU A 276 14.65 -23.21 14.41
CA GLU A 276 15.57 -22.10 14.19
C GLU A 276 15.65 -21.78 12.69
N PRO A 277 15.58 -20.49 12.30
CA PRO A 277 15.84 -20.13 10.92
C PRO A 277 17.23 -20.68 10.59
N GLY A 278 17.28 -21.71 9.74
CA GLY A 278 18.53 -22.29 9.34
C GLY A 278 19.43 -21.17 8.81
N ARG A 279 20.32 -20.69 9.65
CA ARG A 279 21.43 -19.86 9.21
C ARG A 279 22.24 -20.79 8.30
N ALA A 280 22.08 -20.60 6.99
CA ALA A 280 23.04 -21.14 6.06
C ALA A 280 24.42 -20.78 6.64
N LYS A 281 25.20 -21.79 7.03
CA LYS A 281 26.55 -21.54 7.55
C LYS A 281 27.24 -20.65 6.51
N ALA A 282 27.40 -19.39 6.84
CA ALA A 282 28.12 -18.48 5.98
C ALA A 282 29.58 -18.92 5.96
N VAL A 283 29.93 -19.67 4.94
CA VAL A 283 31.34 -20.01 4.70
C VAL A 283 31.99 -18.72 4.26
N TYR A 284 32.81 -18.16 5.14
CA TYR A 284 33.61 -17.00 4.80
C TYR A 284 34.55 -17.38 3.65
N ARG A 285 34.34 -16.81 2.49
CA ARG A 285 35.28 -16.86 1.37
C ARG A 285 35.99 -15.52 1.31
N ALA A 286 37.26 -15.51 1.61
CA ALA A 286 38.11 -14.33 1.46
C ALA A 286 38.06 -13.89 0.00
N LYS A 287 37.41 -12.76 -0.29
CA LYS A 287 37.46 -12.10 -1.61
C LYS A 287 38.40 -10.93 -1.49
N ALA A 288 39.36 -10.85 -2.40
CA ALA A 288 40.20 -9.66 -2.53
C ALA A 288 39.31 -8.43 -2.69
N GLN A 289 39.36 -7.52 -1.75
CA GLN A 289 38.58 -6.29 -1.79
C GLN A 289 39.26 -5.33 -2.77
N LYS A 290 38.60 -5.07 -3.90
CA LYS A 290 39.03 -4.02 -4.83
C LYS A 290 38.75 -2.65 -4.20
N LYS A 291 39.77 -1.80 -4.12
CA LYS A 291 39.60 -0.39 -3.72
C LYS A 291 38.56 0.27 -4.65
N GLN A 292 37.50 0.80 -4.08
CA GLN A 292 36.46 1.51 -4.81
C GLN A 292 36.49 2.99 -4.42
N PRO A 293 36.17 3.92 -5.35
CA PRO A 293 36.04 5.32 -5.01
C PRO A 293 34.94 5.51 -3.95
N PRO A 294 35.11 6.40 -2.97
CA PRO A 294 34.21 6.57 -1.83
C PRO A 294 32.73 6.74 -2.23
N ARG A 295 32.46 7.51 -3.30
CA ARG A 295 31.12 7.69 -3.83
C ARG A 295 30.44 6.38 -4.24
N ARG A 296 31.13 5.49 -4.96
CA ARG A 296 30.57 4.18 -5.36
C ARG A 296 30.37 3.26 -4.16
N ALA A 297 31.27 3.28 -3.20
CA ALA A 297 31.14 2.49 -1.98
C ALA A 297 29.92 2.94 -1.16
N LEU A 298 29.73 4.24 -0.98
CA LEU A 298 28.57 4.81 -0.30
C LEU A 298 27.26 4.51 -1.04
N LEU A 299 27.21 4.70 -2.36
CA LEU A 299 26.01 4.42 -3.16
C LEU A 299 25.62 2.94 -3.10
N ARG A 300 26.61 2.05 -3.17
CA ARG A 300 26.38 0.60 -3.00
C ARG A 300 25.85 0.27 -1.59
N ARG A 301 26.36 0.93 -0.55
CA ARG A 301 25.87 0.77 0.81
C ARG A 301 24.40 1.20 0.92
N GLU A 302 24.06 2.38 0.40
CA GLU A 302 22.68 2.89 0.43
C GLU A 302 21.71 1.98 -0.37
N LEU A 303 22.12 1.47 -1.53
CA LEU A 303 21.35 0.49 -2.31
C LEU A 303 21.11 -0.81 -1.53
N LEU A 304 22.15 -1.33 -0.86
CA LEU A 304 22.04 -2.54 -0.05
C LEU A 304 21.14 -2.29 1.18
N HIS A 305 21.24 -1.12 1.80
CA HIS A 305 20.41 -0.72 2.94
C HIS A 305 18.93 -0.62 2.52
N LEU A 306 18.62 0.06 1.41
CA LEU A 306 17.28 0.12 0.83
C LEU A 306 16.74 -1.28 0.52
N GLY A 307 17.55 -2.12 -0.13
CA GLY A 307 17.18 -3.50 -0.46
C GLY A 307 17.01 -4.42 0.76
N ALA A 308 17.67 -4.11 1.88
CA ALA A 308 17.52 -4.86 3.12
C ALA A 308 16.26 -4.51 3.91
N CYS A 309 15.67 -3.31 3.69
CA CYS A 309 14.47 -2.81 4.35
C CYS A 309 13.25 -2.85 3.41
N PRO A 310 12.42 -3.95 3.44
CA PRO A 310 11.25 -4.06 2.57
C PRO A 310 10.25 -2.93 2.76
N MET A 311 10.12 -2.44 3.99
CA MET A 311 9.20 -1.37 4.33
C MET A 311 9.58 -0.06 3.64
N TRP A 312 10.87 0.26 3.60
CA TRP A 312 11.39 1.44 2.91
C TRP A 312 11.23 1.30 1.40
N LEU A 313 11.61 0.15 0.84
CA LEU A 313 11.51 -0.11 -0.60
C LEU A 313 10.06 -0.02 -1.09
N LEU A 314 9.10 -0.71 -0.43
CA LEU A 314 7.70 -0.75 -0.85
C LEU A 314 6.96 0.57 -0.69
N ASN A 315 7.31 1.39 0.31
CA ASN A 315 6.57 2.62 0.55
C ASN A 315 7.18 3.86 -0.09
N CYS A 316 8.50 3.88 -0.26
CA CYS A 316 9.21 5.08 -0.73
C CYS A 316 9.84 4.91 -2.13
N ALA A 317 9.86 3.70 -2.69
CA ALA A 317 10.44 3.45 -4.01
C ALA A 317 9.50 2.70 -4.97
N LEU A 318 8.23 2.49 -4.57
CA LEU A 318 7.26 1.71 -5.36
C LEU A 318 7.01 2.33 -6.75
N SER A 319 6.95 3.65 -6.83
CA SER A 319 6.71 4.32 -8.12
C SER A 319 7.84 4.13 -9.12
N SER A 320 9.06 3.80 -8.67
CA SER A 320 10.15 3.41 -9.57
C SER A 320 9.83 2.16 -10.41
N LEU A 321 8.99 1.27 -9.88
CA LEU A 321 8.49 0.09 -10.58
C LEU A 321 7.18 0.38 -11.33
N LEU A 322 6.34 1.23 -10.77
CA LEU A 322 5.04 1.58 -11.34
C LEU A 322 5.18 2.42 -12.61
N LEU A 323 6.09 3.37 -12.65
CA LEU A 323 6.30 4.26 -13.80
C LEU A 323 6.60 3.51 -15.10
N PRO A 324 7.54 2.53 -15.16
CA PRO A 324 7.76 1.76 -16.38
C PRO A 324 6.53 0.94 -16.82
N VAL A 325 5.78 0.39 -15.87
CA VAL A 325 4.56 -0.38 -16.16
C VAL A 325 3.49 0.52 -16.76
N LEU A 326 3.28 1.71 -16.20
CA LEU A 326 2.34 2.69 -16.73
C LEU A 326 2.77 3.20 -18.10
N GLY A 327 4.07 3.41 -18.35
CA GLY A 327 4.59 3.76 -19.64
C GLY A 327 4.29 2.70 -20.70
N ALA A 328 4.55 1.43 -20.39
CA ALA A 328 4.22 0.32 -21.27
C ALA A 328 2.70 0.21 -21.51
N ALA A 329 1.88 0.40 -20.48
CA ALA A 329 0.42 0.41 -20.60
C ALA A 329 -0.09 1.57 -21.47
N ALA A 330 0.52 2.75 -21.38
CA ALA A 330 0.17 3.90 -22.22
C ALA A 330 0.43 3.62 -23.71
N LEU A 331 1.48 2.90 -24.06
CA LEU A 331 1.73 2.44 -25.44
C LEU A 331 0.71 1.38 -25.87
N TRP A 332 0.44 0.40 -25.01
CA TRP A 332 -0.50 -0.69 -25.35
C TRP A 332 -1.92 -0.16 -25.58
N LYS A 333 -2.35 0.79 -24.75
CA LYS A 333 -3.67 1.43 -24.84
C LYS A 333 -3.63 2.80 -25.52
N ALA A 334 -2.74 3.00 -26.49
CA ALA A 334 -2.54 4.29 -27.15
C ALA A 334 -3.80 4.81 -27.87
N ALA A 335 -4.64 3.92 -28.41
CA ALA A 335 -5.90 4.28 -29.06
C ALA A 335 -6.91 4.85 -28.03
N ASP A 336 -7.10 4.13 -26.93
CA ASP A 336 -8.02 4.52 -25.84
C ASP A 336 -7.54 5.82 -25.18
N LEU A 337 -6.22 5.97 -24.98
CA LEU A 337 -5.62 7.17 -24.42
C LEU A 337 -5.84 8.40 -25.32
N ARG A 338 -5.69 8.24 -26.63
CA ARG A 338 -5.99 9.33 -27.61
C ARG A 338 -7.47 9.68 -27.63
N ALA A 339 -8.38 8.69 -27.57
CA ALA A 339 -9.80 8.93 -27.49
C ALA A 339 -10.16 9.71 -26.21
N PHE A 340 -9.61 9.31 -25.07
CA PHE A 340 -9.80 10.01 -23.80
C PHE A 340 -9.28 11.44 -23.82
N THR A 341 -8.11 11.68 -24.45
CA THR A 341 -7.49 13.00 -24.51
C THR A 341 -8.00 13.87 -25.65
N ALA A 342 -8.87 13.35 -26.53
CA ALA A 342 -9.45 14.12 -27.66
C ALA A 342 -10.27 15.34 -27.24
N ALA A 343 -10.78 15.35 -26.00
CA ALA A 343 -11.50 16.48 -25.43
C ALA A 343 -10.59 17.63 -24.95
N TYR A 344 -9.27 17.38 -24.85
CA TYR A 344 -8.31 18.37 -24.38
C TYR A 344 -7.60 19.06 -25.55
N LEU A 345 -7.21 20.33 -25.33
CA LEU A 345 -6.41 21.07 -26.33
C LEU A 345 -5.07 20.36 -26.56
N PRO A 346 -4.64 20.14 -27.81
CA PRO A 346 -3.38 19.49 -28.10
C PRO A 346 -2.17 20.15 -27.42
N GLU A 347 -2.21 21.46 -27.24
CA GLU A 347 -1.19 22.27 -26.59
C GLU A 347 -1.03 21.98 -25.10
N SER A 348 -2.08 21.52 -24.41
CA SER A 348 -2.07 21.17 -22.99
C SER A 348 -1.57 19.75 -22.72
N LEU A 349 -1.56 18.85 -23.72
CA LEU A 349 -1.19 17.45 -23.54
C LEU A 349 0.22 17.23 -22.97
N PRO A 350 1.28 17.94 -23.41
CA PRO A 350 2.62 17.80 -22.82
C PRO A 350 2.64 18.14 -21.33
N MET A 351 1.86 19.14 -20.91
CA MET A 351 1.77 19.58 -19.51
C MET A 351 1.02 18.57 -18.66
N LEU A 352 -0.07 18.00 -19.19
CA LEU A 352 -0.83 16.93 -18.54
C LEU A 352 0.06 15.69 -18.33
N VAL A 353 0.78 15.25 -19.37
CA VAL A 353 1.72 14.11 -19.25
C VAL A 353 2.80 14.41 -18.21
N CYS A 354 3.40 15.60 -18.26
CA CYS A 354 4.43 16.01 -17.32
C CYS A 354 3.90 16.00 -15.87
N GLY A 355 2.77 16.66 -15.60
CA GLY A 355 2.16 16.75 -14.28
C GLY A 355 1.75 15.39 -13.73
N MET A 356 1.16 14.52 -14.55
CA MET A 356 0.78 13.16 -14.18
C MET A 356 2.00 12.31 -13.79
N VAL A 357 3.06 12.34 -14.60
CA VAL A 357 4.29 11.60 -14.31
C VAL A 357 4.98 12.16 -13.06
N CYS A 358 4.99 13.49 -12.86
CA CYS A 358 5.47 14.13 -11.63
C CYS A 358 4.68 13.68 -10.40
N ALA A 359 3.34 13.61 -10.48
CA ALA A 359 2.49 13.19 -9.38
C ALA A 359 2.79 11.74 -8.95
N ILE A 360 3.04 10.84 -9.91
CA ILE A 360 3.44 9.46 -9.62
C ILE A 360 4.87 9.41 -9.09
N ALA A 361 5.81 10.18 -9.67
CA ALA A 361 7.19 10.26 -9.22
C ALA A 361 7.31 10.84 -7.80
N ALA A 362 6.41 11.74 -7.39
CA ALA A 362 6.33 12.30 -6.03
C ALA A 362 6.06 11.25 -4.94
N MET A 363 5.52 10.08 -5.31
CA MET A 363 5.38 8.94 -4.39
C MET A 363 6.74 8.33 -3.99
N ASN A 364 7.82 8.67 -4.71
CA ASN A 364 9.19 8.30 -4.35
C ASN A 364 9.80 9.38 -3.45
N PHE A 365 9.81 9.14 -2.17
CA PHE A 365 10.44 10.00 -1.16
C PHE A 365 11.50 9.24 -0.36
N ILE A 366 12.38 8.53 -1.08
CA ILE A 366 13.44 7.66 -0.54
C ILE A 366 14.36 8.41 0.42
N THR A 367 14.68 9.67 0.10
CA THR A 367 15.61 10.50 0.88
C THR A 367 15.05 10.95 2.23
N ALA A 368 13.72 11.11 2.36
CA ALA A 368 13.11 11.65 3.58
C ALA A 368 13.36 10.77 4.84
N PRO A 369 13.14 9.45 4.82
CA PRO A 369 13.43 8.60 5.96
C PRO A 369 14.91 8.17 6.04
N SER A 370 15.74 8.43 5.02
CA SER A 370 17.08 7.85 4.86
C SER A 370 18.05 8.18 6.00
N VAL A 371 17.97 9.37 6.59
CA VAL A 371 18.79 9.77 7.74
C VAL A 371 18.26 9.12 9.03
N SER A 372 16.97 9.16 9.23
CA SER A 372 16.32 8.58 10.41
C SER A 372 16.45 7.06 10.47
N LEU A 373 16.49 6.38 9.33
CA LEU A 373 16.68 4.91 9.26
C LEU A 373 18.07 4.46 9.70
N GLU A 374 19.08 5.33 9.69
CA GLU A 374 20.39 5.02 10.28
C GLU A 374 20.27 4.82 11.81
N GLY A 375 19.37 5.56 12.46
CA GLY A 375 19.07 5.42 13.89
C GLY A 375 20.34 5.44 14.74
N GLY A 376 20.46 4.51 15.69
CA GLY A 376 21.64 4.39 16.55
C GLY A 376 22.96 4.02 15.85
N THR A 377 22.95 3.76 14.53
CA THR A 377 24.17 3.47 13.75
C THR A 377 24.67 4.68 12.93
N LEU A 378 24.05 5.85 13.09
CA LEU A 378 24.41 7.07 12.36
C LEU A 378 25.88 7.49 12.60
N TRP A 379 26.39 7.26 13.82
CA TRP A 379 27.78 7.54 14.19
C TRP A 379 28.80 6.81 13.29
N LEU A 380 28.44 5.64 12.74
CA LEU A 380 29.32 4.90 11.80
C LEU A 380 29.54 5.69 10.50
N LEU A 381 28.50 6.36 9.98
CA LEU A 381 28.65 7.22 8.82
C LEU A 381 29.44 8.49 9.12
N GLN A 382 29.25 9.05 10.32
CA GLN A 382 29.94 10.27 10.76
C GLN A 382 31.43 10.00 11.06
N SER A 383 31.81 8.76 11.46
CA SER A 383 33.19 8.38 11.71
C SER A 383 34.01 8.08 10.45
N LEU A 384 33.34 7.96 9.27
CA LEU A 384 34.06 7.74 8.03
C LEU A 384 34.87 8.99 7.62
N PRO A 385 36.08 8.81 7.02
CA PRO A 385 36.89 9.93 6.54
C PRO A 385 36.32 10.47 5.20
N VAL A 386 35.05 10.89 5.22
CA VAL A 386 34.30 11.38 4.07
C VAL A 386 33.55 12.65 4.48
N ALA A 387 33.59 13.67 3.62
CA ALA A 387 32.86 14.90 3.90
C ALA A 387 31.35 14.67 4.01
N PRO A 388 30.65 15.26 4.99
CA PRO A 388 29.20 15.13 5.15
C PRO A 388 28.41 15.43 3.88
N GLN A 389 28.85 16.40 3.09
CA GLN A 389 28.26 16.76 1.79
C GLN A 389 28.25 15.58 0.80
N GLN A 390 29.29 14.74 0.79
CA GLN A 390 29.37 13.56 -0.08
C GLN A 390 28.34 12.50 0.35
N VAL A 391 28.16 12.31 1.65
CA VAL A 391 27.15 11.38 2.17
C VAL A 391 25.75 11.84 1.77
N LEU A 392 25.42 13.12 1.97
CA LEU A 392 24.14 13.70 1.60
C LEU A 392 23.89 13.64 0.08
N ARG A 393 24.91 13.94 -0.71
CA ARG A 393 24.85 13.85 -2.17
C ARG A 393 24.51 12.44 -2.66
N VAL A 394 25.14 11.41 -2.09
CA VAL A 394 24.87 10.03 -2.46
C VAL A 394 23.44 9.61 -2.12
N LYS A 395 22.84 10.12 -1.04
CA LYS A 395 21.42 9.86 -0.71
C LYS A 395 20.48 10.48 -1.75
N VAL A 396 20.77 11.69 -2.25
CA VAL A 396 20.03 12.30 -3.37
C VAL A 396 20.23 11.50 -4.66
N GLU A 397 21.46 11.12 -4.99
CA GLU A 397 21.80 10.32 -6.17
C GLU A 397 21.06 8.97 -6.18
N LEU A 398 20.87 8.35 -5.03
CA LEU A 398 20.09 7.11 -4.94
C LEU A 398 18.65 7.30 -5.43
N GLN A 399 17.97 8.36 -4.99
CA GLN A 399 16.59 8.64 -5.44
C GLN A 399 16.54 8.96 -6.93
N LEU A 400 17.49 9.76 -7.43
CA LEU A 400 17.61 10.07 -8.87
C LEU A 400 17.80 8.79 -9.69
N LEU A 401 18.72 7.93 -9.29
CA LEU A 401 19.04 6.68 -10.00
C LEU A 401 17.83 5.74 -10.10
N LEU A 402 16.99 5.71 -9.08
CA LEU A 402 15.83 4.81 -9.03
C LEU A 402 14.60 5.42 -9.71
N THR A 403 14.40 6.73 -9.62
CA THR A 403 13.16 7.37 -10.08
C THR A 403 13.25 7.87 -11.51
N LEU A 404 14.36 8.51 -11.88
CA LEU A 404 14.48 9.24 -13.14
C LEU A 404 14.38 8.34 -14.39
N PRO A 405 15.04 7.17 -14.45
CA PRO A 405 14.92 6.30 -15.63
C PRO A 405 13.49 5.85 -15.88
N GLY A 406 12.75 5.48 -14.80
CA GLY A 406 11.34 5.09 -14.88
C GLY A 406 10.44 6.25 -15.31
N ALA A 407 10.67 7.46 -14.79
CA ALA A 407 9.91 8.65 -15.14
C ALA A 407 10.13 9.05 -16.61
N TRP A 408 11.37 9.04 -17.09
CA TRP A 408 11.69 9.31 -18.50
C TRP A 408 11.10 8.27 -19.44
N PHE A 409 11.17 6.98 -19.08
CA PHE A 409 10.55 5.91 -19.85
C PHE A 409 9.03 6.09 -19.94
N CYS A 410 8.37 6.34 -18.80
CA CYS A 410 6.92 6.57 -18.76
C CYS A 410 6.51 7.76 -19.61
N ALA A 411 7.19 8.90 -19.44
CA ALA A 411 6.91 10.10 -20.23
C ALA A 411 7.16 9.88 -21.72
N GLY A 412 8.27 9.23 -22.10
CA GLY A 412 8.60 8.89 -23.48
C GLY A 412 7.53 8.03 -24.14
N CYS A 413 7.06 6.99 -23.45
CA CYS A 413 5.98 6.13 -23.92
C CYS A 413 4.65 6.89 -24.08
N ALA A 414 4.28 7.73 -23.08
CA ALA A 414 3.06 8.52 -23.13
C ALA A 414 3.11 9.56 -24.26
N MET A 415 4.25 10.23 -24.44
CA MET A 415 4.45 11.19 -25.54
C MET A 415 4.38 10.51 -26.90
N ALA A 416 4.96 9.33 -27.06
CA ALA A 416 4.86 8.54 -28.29
C ALA A 416 3.40 8.10 -28.55
N ALA A 417 2.68 7.64 -27.54
CA ALA A 417 1.27 7.27 -27.63
C ALA A 417 0.38 8.44 -28.08
N LEU A 418 0.64 9.66 -27.55
CA LEU A 418 -0.11 10.88 -27.85
C LEU A 418 0.43 11.67 -29.06
N ARG A 419 1.53 11.23 -29.68
CA ARG A 419 2.20 11.89 -30.82
C ARG A 419 2.64 13.33 -30.51
N ILE A 420 3.17 13.57 -29.33
CA ILE A 420 3.67 14.88 -28.90
C ILE A 420 4.95 15.22 -29.68
N PRO A 421 5.12 16.47 -30.18
CA PRO A 421 6.31 16.90 -30.90
C PRO A 421 7.59 16.76 -30.07
N ALA A 422 8.71 16.35 -30.72
CA ALA A 422 9.97 16.06 -30.04
C ALA A 422 10.53 17.26 -29.25
N GLY A 423 10.38 18.48 -29.76
CA GLY A 423 10.84 19.69 -29.05
C GLY A 423 10.14 19.92 -27.69
N GLN A 424 8.83 19.74 -27.63
CA GLN A 424 8.09 19.78 -26.38
C GLN A 424 8.43 18.58 -25.46
N GLY A 425 8.66 17.41 -26.08
CA GLY A 425 9.07 16.21 -25.36
C GLY A 425 10.39 16.37 -24.61
N LEU A 426 11.39 16.99 -25.21
CA LEU A 426 12.68 17.26 -24.55
C LEU A 426 12.50 18.17 -23.32
N LEU A 427 11.63 19.17 -23.43
CA LEU A 427 11.33 20.06 -22.32
C LEU A 427 10.62 19.33 -21.16
N VAL A 428 9.68 18.45 -21.49
CA VAL A 428 9.03 17.57 -20.49
C VAL A 428 10.07 16.72 -19.75
N LEU A 429 11.03 16.11 -20.46
CA LEU A 429 12.10 15.32 -19.84
C LEU A 429 13.01 16.17 -18.92
N ALA A 430 13.29 17.43 -19.33
CA ALA A 430 14.06 18.36 -18.50
C ALA A 430 13.31 18.78 -17.23
N VAL A 431 12.01 19.10 -17.33
CA VAL A 431 11.15 19.41 -16.20
C VAL A 431 11.07 18.23 -15.23
N LEU A 432 10.92 17.00 -15.73
CA LEU A 432 10.93 15.79 -14.92
C LEU A 432 12.25 15.59 -14.17
N ALA A 433 13.39 15.87 -14.82
CA ALA A 433 14.69 15.76 -14.18
C ALA A 433 14.84 16.77 -13.03
N ALA A 434 14.49 18.03 -13.26
CA ALA A 434 14.47 19.07 -12.24
C ALA A 434 13.51 18.70 -11.10
N PHE A 435 12.30 18.24 -11.40
CA PHE A 435 11.31 17.84 -10.41
C PHE A 435 11.80 16.69 -9.50
N VAL A 436 12.37 15.64 -10.09
CA VAL A 436 12.89 14.49 -9.30
C VAL A 436 14.08 14.93 -8.45
N TRP A 437 14.91 15.82 -8.96
CA TRP A 437 16.02 16.39 -8.21
C TRP A 437 15.52 17.22 -7.03
N LEU A 438 14.55 18.12 -7.26
CA LEU A 438 13.94 18.96 -6.22
C LEU A 438 13.31 18.12 -5.12
N THR A 439 12.51 17.13 -5.48
CA THR A 439 11.83 16.26 -4.49
C THR A 439 12.83 15.43 -3.68
N ALA A 440 13.94 14.98 -4.29
CA ALA A 440 15.00 14.28 -3.59
C ALA A 440 15.72 15.18 -2.56
N GLN A 441 16.04 16.41 -2.93
CA GLN A 441 16.66 17.40 -2.04
C GLN A 441 15.70 17.83 -0.94
N MET A 442 14.43 18.11 -1.26
CA MET A 442 13.39 18.46 -0.32
C MET A 442 13.18 17.36 0.72
N GLY A 443 13.06 16.10 0.28
CA GLY A 443 12.93 14.96 1.18
C GLY A 443 14.10 14.85 2.15
N LEU A 444 15.34 14.99 1.65
CA LEU A 444 16.54 14.96 2.47
C LEU A 444 16.60 16.13 3.47
N ALA A 445 16.25 17.33 3.03
CA ALA A 445 16.18 18.51 3.89
C ALA A 445 15.17 18.34 5.03
N LEU A 446 13.99 17.81 4.72
CA LEU A 446 12.97 17.49 5.73
C LEU A 446 13.45 16.40 6.69
N GLY A 447 14.15 15.37 6.20
CA GLY A 447 14.75 14.31 7.02
C GLY A 447 15.80 14.84 7.99
N LEU A 448 16.60 15.84 7.58
CA LEU A 448 17.58 16.52 8.44
C LEU A 448 16.94 17.51 9.42
N CYS A 449 15.82 18.15 9.04
CA CYS A 449 15.12 19.10 9.91
C CYS A 449 14.26 18.39 10.97
N LEU A 450 13.71 17.24 10.65
CA LEU A 450 12.76 16.48 11.48
C LEU A 450 13.26 15.04 11.71
N PRO A 451 14.47 14.84 12.23
CA PRO A 451 15.05 13.52 12.41
C PRO A 451 14.31 12.75 13.52
N ASN A 452 14.17 11.44 13.32
CA ASN A 452 13.70 10.51 14.34
C ASN A 452 14.69 9.35 14.44
N LEU A 453 15.70 9.50 15.32
CA LEU A 453 16.78 8.52 15.47
C LEU A 453 16.44 7.42 16.47
N HIS A 454 15.51 7.66 17.41
CA HIS A 454 15.10 6.71 18.46
C HIS A 454 13.76 6.05 18.11
N TRP A 455 13.75 5.25 17.05
CA TRP A 455 12.54 4.57 16.62
C TRP A 455 12.47 3.11 17.11
N VAL A 456 11.26 2.65 17.36
CA VAL A 456 11.00 1.26 17.79
C VAL A 456 10.82 0.32 16.60
N SER A 457 10.36 0.86 15.46
CA SER A 457 10.14 0.09 14.23
C SER A 457 10.40 0.93 12.99
N GLU A 458 10.91 0.32 11.92
CA GLU A 458 11.12 0.97 10.61
C GLU A 458 9.84 1.64 10.07
N ALA A 459 8.67 1.04 10.34
CA ALA A 459 7.38 1.59 9.92
C ALA A 459 7.08 2.97 10.54
N ALA A 460 7.59 3.24 11.75
CA ALA A 460 7.42 4.54 12.40
C ALA A 460 8.18 5.65 11.68
N VAL A 461 9.33 5.33 11.09
CA VAL A 461 10.15 6.27 10.31
C VAL A 461 9.60 6.44 8.90
N VAL A 462 9.28 5.33 8.23
CA VAL A 462 8.90 5.33 6.82
C VAL A 462 7.49 5.88 6.60
N LYS A 463 6.50 5.40 7.40
CA LYS A 463 5.08 5.75 7.18
C LYS A 463 4.55 6.88 8.07
N ARG A 464 5.11 7.05 9.28
CA ARG A 464 4.50 7.89 10.32
C ARG A 464 5.39 9.06 10.75
N SER A 465 6.54 9.26 10.10
CA SER A 465 7.38 10.43 10.37
C SER A 465 6.81 11.67 9.70
N ALA A 466 6.95 12.81 10.36
CA ALA A 466 6.57 14.09 9.79
C ALA A 466 7.38 14.39 8.51
N ALA A 467 8.67 14.02 8.49
CA ALA A 467 9.53 14.20 7.33
C ALA A 467 8.99 13.45 6.10
N SER A 468 8.61 12.17 6.25
CA SER A 468 8.07 11.37 5.14
C SER A 468 6.71 11.88 4.65
N MET A 469 5.82 12.26 5.58
CA MET A 469 4.52 12.83 5.21
C MET A 469 4.66 14.16 4.48
N LEU A 470 5.45 15.08 5.01
CA LEU A 470 5.68 16.37 4.39
C LEU A 470 6.39 16.23 3.03
N ALA A 471 7.31 15.29 2.87
CA ALA A 471 7.95 15.02 1.60
C ALA A 471 6.96 14.51 0.55
N MET A 472 6.06 13.58 0.92
CA MET A 472 5.05 13.04 0.02
C MET A 472 4.02 14.09 -0.39
N PHE A 473 3.39 14.77 0.58
CA PHE A 473 2.38 15.81 0.29
C PHE A 473 3.00 17.03 -0.37
N GLY A 474 4.20 17.45 0.04
CA GLY A 474 4.96 18.52 -0.60
C GLY A 474 5.32 18.18 -2.05
N GLY A 475 5.70 16.92 -2.32
CA GLY A 475 5.92 16.42 -3.66
C GLY A 475 4.66 16.49 -4.54
N TRP A 476 3.49 16.12 -4.02
CA TRP A 476 2.22 16.25 -4.74
C TRP A 476 1.81 17.70 -4.96
N LEU A 477 2.05 18.58 -3.99
CA LEU A 477 1.82 20.01 -4.15
C LEU A 477 2.70 20.60 -5.28
N LEU A 478 3.98 20.22 -5.31
CA LEU A 478 4.91 20.61 -6.38
C LEU A 478 4.47 20.03 -7.74
N ALA A 479 4.00 18.78 -7.79
CA ALA A 479 3.47 18.17 -9.01
C ALA A 479 2.22 18.91 -9.51
N GLY A 480 1.34 19.34 -8.60
CA GLY A 480 0.24 20.25 -8.90
C GLY A 480 0.73 21.58 -9.49
N GLY A 481 1.77 22.16 -8.92
CA GLY A 481 2.42 23.36 -9.49
C GLY A 481 2.95 23.15 -10.90
N VAL A 482 3.62 22.01 -11.17
CA VAL A 482 4.10 21.63 -12.50
C VAL A 482 2.97 21.44 -13.51
N LEU A 483 1.81 20.95 -13.05
CA LEU A 483 0.63 20.77 -13.88
C LEU A 483 -0.08 22.09 -14.14
N PHE A 484 -0.45 22.82 -13.08
CA PHE A 484 -1.35 23.98 -13.18
C PHE A 484 -0.66 25.26 -13.61
N LEU A 485 0.61 25.51 -13.21
CA LEU A 485 1.31 26.73 -13.58
C LEU A 485 1.40 26.94 -15.11
N PRO A 486 1.85 25.96 -15.90
CA PRO A 486 1.86 26.11 -17.35
C PRO A 486 0.47 26.22 -17.97
N LEU A 487 -0.55 25.52 -17.41
CA LEU A 487 -1.94 25.62 -17.89
C LEU A 487 -2.51 27.01 -17.67
N ILE A 488 -2.27 27.61 -16.49
CA ILE A 488 -2.68 28.98 -16.20
C ILE A 488 -1.99 29.96 -17.15
N LEU A 489 -0.70 29.77 -17.45
CA LEU A 489 0.02 30.63 -18.38
C LEU A 489 -0.52 30.52 -19.80
N LEU A 490 -1.05 29.36 -20.22
CA LEU A 490 -1.75 29.21 -21.49
C LEU A 490 -3.03 30.07 -21.56
N ASP A 491 -3.78 30.16 -20.47
CA ASP A 491 -4.98 31.01 -20.40
C ASP A 491 -4.64 32.50 -20.59
N TYR A 492 -3.44 32.91 -20.23
CA TYR A 492 -2.89 34.25 -20.50
C TYR A 492 -2.20 34.37 -21.87
N ALA A 493 -2.49 33.48 -22.82
CA ALA A 493 -1.93 33.47 -24.18
C ALA A 493 -0.39 33.34 -24.25
N VAL A 494 0.27 32.79 -23.22
CA VAL A 494 1.69 32.50 -23.25
C VAL A 494 1.92 31.24 -24.11
N PRO A 495 2.88 31.23 -25.06
CA PRO A 495 3.15 30.06 -25.87
C PRO A 495 3.49 28.82 -25.02
N PRO A 496 3.05 27.60 -25.40
CA PRO A 496 3.25 26.37 -24.62
C PRO A 496 4.71 26.09 -24.24
N LEU A 497 5.65 26.33 -25.15
CA LEU A 497 7.08 26.19 -24.88
C LEU A 497 7.57 27.20 -23.84
N ALA A 498 7.11 28.45 -23.90
CA ALA A 498 7.47 29.48 -22.93
C ALA A 498 6.90 29.15 -21.53
N ALA A 499 5.67 28.68 -21.45
CA ALA A 499 5.05 28.29 -20.19
C ALA A 499 5.82 27.15 -19.52
N GLN A 500 6.24 26.14 -20.28
CA GLN A 500 7.08 25.04 -19.76
C GLN A 500 8.49 25.48 -19.37
N THR A 501 9.10 26.43 -20.12
CA THR A 501 10.43 26.97 -19.77
C THR A 501 10.37 27.77 -18.46
N VAL A 502 9.31 28.54 -18.22
CA VAL A 502 9.09 29.25 -16.94
C VAL A 502 8.99 28.24 -15.80
N CYS A 503 8.23 27.17 -15.97
CA CYS A 503 8.12 26.11 -14.98
C CYS A 503 9.49 25.47 -14.69
N LEU A 504 10.26 25.14 -15.72
CA LEU A 504 11.61 24.59 -15.58
C LEU A 504 12.54 25.56 -14.83
N ALA A 505 12.52 26.84 -15.18
CA ALA A 505 13.33 27.86 -14.52
C ALA A 505 12.99 28.00 -13.04
N ALA A 506 11.69 27.96 -12.68
CA ALA A 506 11.24 27.99 -11.29
C ALA A 506 11.74 26.76 -10.50
N LEU A 507 11.64 25.56 -11.07
CA LEU A 507 12.16 24.34 -10.44
C LEU A 507 13.66 24.39 -10.24
N LEU A 508 14.43 24.80 -11.26
CA LEU A 508 15.89 24.92 -11.17
C LEU A 508 16.31 25.98 -10.14
N GLY A 509 15.57 27.09 -10.03
CA GLY A 509 15.80 28.08 -8.99
C GLY A 509 15.66 27.51 -7.58
N LEU A 510 14.58 26.75 -7.33
CA LEU A 510 14.37 26.05 -6.08
C LEU A 510 15.44 24.97 -5.82
N ASP A 511 15.84 24.23 -6.84
CA ASP A 511 16.91 23.24 -6.78
C ASP A 511 18.23 23.84 -6.32
N LEU A 512 18.61 24.96 -6.90
CA LEU A 512 19.86 25.65 -6.54
C LEU A 512 19.83 26.17 -5.10
N LEU A 513 18.70 26.69 -4.64
CA LEU A 513 18.51 27.14 -3.25
C LEU A 513 18.64 25.98 -2.26
N LEU A 514 17.94 24.87 -2.52
CA LEU A 514 18.03 23.69 -1.67
C LEU A 514 19.41 23.03 -1.73
N HIS A 515 20.03 22.97 -2.91
CA HIS A 515 21.38 22.46 -3.05
C HIS A 515 22.40 23.24 -2.19
N ARG A 516 22.36 24.57 -2.27
CA ARG A 516 23.18 25.43 -1.42
C ARG A 516 22.92 25.20 0.06
N TRP A 517 21.66 25.08 0.44
CA TRP A 517 21.29 24.80 1.83
C TRP A 517 21.81 23.43 2.30
N LEU A 518 21.71 22.39 1.49
CA LEU A 518 22.22 21.04 1.81
C LEU A 518 23.73 21.03 1.94
N CYS A 519 24.45 21.73 1.08
CA CYS A 519 25.92 21.80 1.09
C CYS A 519 26.47 22.59 2.30
N THR A 520 25.70 23.51 2.87
CA THR A 520 26.12 24.35 3.99
C THR A 520 25.45 23.92 5.29
N ARG A 521 24.24 24.42 5.55
CA ARG A 521 23.48 24.18 6.79
C ARG A 521 23.07 22.70 6.96
N GLY A 522 22.74 22.03 5.86
CA GLY A 522 22.36 20.61 5.89
C GLY A 522 23.53 19.73 6.33
N ALA A 523 24.72 19.97 5.79
CA ALA A 523 25.93 19.25 6.16
C ALA A 523 26.33 19.49 7.63
N ALA A 524 26.24 20.73 8.09
CA ALA A 524 26.48 21.07 9.51
C ALA A 524 25.48 20.36 10.44
N ARG A 525 24.18 20.37 10.08
CA ARG A 525 23.16 19.63 10.85
C ARG A 525 23.42 18.13 10.88
N PHE A 526 23.78 17.51 9.74
CA PHE A 526 24.10 16.10 9.68
C PHE A 526 25.25 15.72 10.62
N ALA A 527 26.29 16.55 10.68
CA ALA A 527 27.42 16.35 11.59
C ALA A 527 27.06 16.51 13.06
N ALA A 528 26.04 17.33 13.38
CA ALA A 528 25.59 17.61 14.75
C ALA A 528 24.48 16.65 15.26
N LEU A 529 24.01 15.71 14.44
CA LEU A 529 23.01 14.72 14.86
C LEU A 529 23.65 13.66 15.78
N HIS A 530 23.01 13.40 16.95
CA HIS A 530 23.44 12.40 17.92
C HIS A 530 22.29 11.45 18.30
#